data_9325ebc14b276f323d740d7fdb6fd25a
#
_entry.id   9325ebc14b276f323d740d7fdb6fd25a
#
_cell.length_a   1.000
_cell.length_b   1.000
_cell.length_c   1.000
_cell.angle_alpha   90.00
_cell.angle_beta   90.00
_cell.angle_gamma   90.00
#
_symmetry.space_group_name_H-M   'P 1'
#
loop_
_entity.id
_entity.type
_entity.pdbx_description
1 polymer ?
#
loop_
_entity_poly.entity_id
_entity_poly.type
_entity_poly.pdbx_seq_one_letter_code
_entity_poly.pdbx_strand_id
1 'polypeptide(L)'
;YRCGKNKAVLLLCSATPSVESFYKAREGVYTLCTLKNRYGTAPLPKAILCDMRGGNGMASPLGEVLLGELEKNLERGEQSILFVGRRGYNNFATCTLCGETLTCPHCSVSLTYHSFGRYNPEENSAAERAKHGMLCCHYCGYRRPVPPCCPSCGSNLLQFVGCGTQMVESELNMLFPQARILRLDADTTGQKDAFDTKLESFRKGEADILLGTQMVTKGHDF
;
A
#
# COMPACT_ATOMS: atom_id res chain seq x y z
N TYR A 1 3.73 28.75 -18.27
CA TYR A 1 4.58 29.95 -18.31
C TYR A 1 5.82 29.76 -19.21
N ARG A 2 6.70 28.73 -18.94
CA ARG A 2 7.93 28.48 -19.72
C ARG A 2 7.66 28.22 -21.21
N CYS A 3 6.70 27.34 -21.52
CA CYS A 3 6.35 27.03 -22.91
C CYS A 3 5.77 28.23 -23.63
N GLY A 4 4.93 29.04 -22.98
CA GLY A 4 4.39 30.26 -23.58
C GLY A 4 5.47 31.30 -23.90
N LYS A 5 6.47 31.50 -23.01
CA LYS A 5 7.62 32.41 -23.29
C LYS A 5 8.45 31.94 -24.49
N ASN A 6 8.64 30.64 -24.64
CA ASN A 6 9.49 30.05 -25.68
C ASN A 6 8.71 29.65 -26.95
N LYS A 7 7.40 29.96 -27.02
CA LYS A 7 6.49 29.53 -28.11
C LYS A 7 6.56 28.03 -28.37
N ALA A 8 6.77 27.24 -27.30
CA ALA A 8 6.89 25.79 -27.36
C ALA A 8 5.54 25.11 -27.05
N VAL A 9 5.32 23.95 -27.64
CA VAL A 9 4.15 23.11 -27.34
C VAL A 9 4.36 22.43 -26.00
N LEU A 10 3.31 22.44 -25.14
CA LEU A 10 3.28 21.67 -23.91
C LEU A 10 2.47 20.40 -24.12
N LEU A 11 3.11 19.25 -23.92
CA LEU A 11 2.48 17.95 -23.96
C LEU A 11 2.40 17.37 -22.54
N LEU A 12 1.17 17.13 -22.05
CA LEU A 12 0.90 16.50 -20.76
C LEU A 12 0.51 15.03 -21.01
N CYS A 13 1.42 14.11 -20.77
CA CYS A 13 1.19 12.68 -20.97
C CYS A 13 0.98 11.98 -19.62
N SER A 14 -0.10 11.21 -19.50
CA SER A 14 -0.38 10.38 -18.32
C SER A 14 -1.39 9.30 -18.67
N ALA A 15 -1.23 8.10 -18.10
CA ALA A 15 -2.26 7.07 -18.10
C ALA A 15 -3.37 7.38 -17.06
N THR A 16 -3.05 8.19 -16.05
CA THR A 16 -3.95 8.59 -14.96
C THR A 16 -3.87 10.10 -14.77
N PRO A 17 -4.46 10.90 -15.69
CA PRO A 17 -4.41 12.36 -15.59
C PRO A 17 -5.11 12.85 -14.32
N SER A 18 -4.67 13.99 -13.78
CA SER A 18 -5.39 14.62 -12.69
C SER A 18 -6.79 15.05 -13.14
N VAL A 19 -7.74 15.03 -12.21
CA VAL A 19 -9.14 15.43 -12.50
C VAL A 19 -9.21 16.83 -13.12
N GLU A 20 -8.42 17.77 -12.59
CA GLU A 20 -8.35 19.14 -13.13
C GLU A 20 -7.86 19.20 -14.58
N SER A 21 -6.78 18.48 -14.89
CA SER A 21 -6.23 18.45 -16.25
C SER A 21 -7.18 17.79 -17.23
N PHE A 22 -7.80 16.70 -16.81
CA PHE A 22 -8.80 16.00 -17.62
C PHE A 22 -10.06 16.83 -17.84
N TYR A 23 -10.55 17.52 -16.79
CA TYR A 23 -11.68 18.43 -16.89
C TYR A 23 -11.40 19.57 -17.89
N LYS A 24 -10.25 20.24 -17.78
CA LYS A 24 -9.84 21.30 -18.73
C LYS A 24 -9.71 20.79 -20.17
N ALA A 25 -9.30 19.55 -20.35
CA ALA A 25 -9.26 18.94 -21.68
C ALA A 25 -10.68 18.67 -22.23
N ARG A 26 -11.62 18.25 -21.38
CA ARG A 26 -13.03 18.08 -21.76
C ARG A 26 -13.73 19.39 -22.11
N GLU A 27 -13.43 20.45 -21.37
CA GLU A 27 -13.94 21.81 -21.64
C GLU A 27 -13.24 22.51 -22.83
N GLY A 28 -12.34 21.82 -23.53
CA GLY A 28 -11.65 22.36 -24.71
C GLY A 28 -10.53 23.36 -24.44
N VAL A 29 -10.14 23.55 -23.17
CA VAL A 29 -8.99 24.41 -22.79
C VAL A 29 -7.68 23.78 -23.26
N TYR A 30 -7.60 22.43 -23.25
CA TYR A 30 -6.50 21.65 -23.81
C TYR A 30 -7.03 20.75 -24.92
N THR A 31 -6.20 20.49 -25.92
CA THR A 31 -6.50 19.46 -26.92
C THR A 31 -6.32 18.07 -26.30
N LEU A 32 -7.41 17.27 -26.24
CA LEU A 32 -7.38 15.92 -25.71
C LEU A 32 -6.97 14.92 -26.80
N CYS A 33 -5.85 14.25 -26.61
CA CYS A 33 -5.41 13.13 -27.45
C CYS A 33 -5.48 11.84 -26.63
N THR A 34 -6.31 10.88 -27.05
CA THR A 34 -6.50 9.60 -26.34
C THR A 34 -5.88 8.46 -27.12
N LEU A 35 -4.90 7.78 -26.53
CA LEU A 35 -4.36 6.53 -27.03
C LEU A 35 -5.21 5.38 -26.49
N LYS A 36 -6.05 4.78 -27.35
CA LYS A 36 -7.00 3.72 -26.95
C LYS A 36 -6.40 2.32 -26.91
N ASN A 37 -5.35 2.10 -27.68
CA ASN A 37 -4.71 0.80 -27.82
C ASN A 37 -3.40 0.76 -27.05
N ARG A 38 -3.09 -0.37 -26.44
CA ARG A 38 -1.77 -0.62 -25.86
C ARG A 38 -0.74 -0.82 -26.97
N TYR A 39 0.50 -0.46 -26.70
CA TYR A 39 1.61 -0.85 -27.53
C TYR A 39 1.81 -2.38 -27.42
N GLY A 40 1.92 -3.07 -28.54
CA GLY A 40 2.04 -4.52 -28.57
C GLY A 40 0.70 -5.26 -28.42
N THR A 41 0.78 -6.57 -28.20
CA THR A 41 -0.37 -7.50 -28.15
C THR A 41 -0.73 -7.98 -26.74
N ALA A 42 -0.04 -7.49 -25.70
CA ALA A 42 -0.26 -7.94 -24.34
C ALA A 42 -1.68 -7.59 -23.84
N PRO A 43 -2.44 -8.56 -23.33
CA PRO A 43 -3.77 -8.31 -22.77
C PRO A 43 -3.69 -7.49 -21.50
N LEU A 44 -4.83 -6.92 -21.09
CA LEU A 44 -4.93 -6.29 -19.77
C LEU A 44 -4.82 -7.35 -18.67
N PRO A 45 -4.14 -7.03 -17.56
CA PRO A 45 -4.08 -7.94 -16.42
C PRO A 45 -5.46 -8.21 -15.85
N LYS A 46 -5.68 -9.43 -15.37
CA LYS A 46 -6.90 -9.78 -14.63
C LYS A 46 -6.80 -9.24 -13.21
N ALA A 47 -7.75 -8.40 -12.81
CA ALA A 47 -7.85 -7.93 -11.44
C ALA A 47 -8.75 -8.86 -10.62
N ILE A 48 -8.29 -9.25 -9.44
CA ILE A 48 -9.04 -10.07 -8.46
C ILE A 48 -9.18 -9.24 -7.19
N LEU A 49 -10.42 -9.04 -6.74
CA LEU A 49 -10.72 -8.41 -5.46
C LEU A 49 -10.87 -9.48 -4.40
N CYS A 50 -10.08 -9.38 -3.32
CA CYS A 50 -10.12 -10.30 -2.20
C CYS A 50 -10.76 -9.62 -0.99
N ASP A 51 -11.83 -10.21 -0.45
CA ASP A 51 -12.43 -9.75 0.79
C ASP A 51 -11.60 -10.25 1.98
N MET A 52 -11.02 -9.32 2.73
CA MET A 52 -10.18 -9.61 3.89
C MET A 52 -10.95 -9.64 5.21
N ARG A 53 -12.29 -9.48 5.17
CA ARG A 53 -13.16 -9.52 6.36
C ARG A 53 -13.47 -10.97 6.75
N GLY A 54 -13.64 -11.21 8.05
CA GLY A 54 -14.12 -12.51 8.56
C GLY A 54 -13.08 -13.63 8.63
N GLY A 55 -11.80 -13.35 8.37
CA GLY A 55 -10.73 -14.34 8.59
C GLY A 55 -10.55 -14.67 10.07
N ASN A 56 -10.12 -15.91 10.37
CA ASN A 56 -9.98 -16.50 11.71
C ASN A 56 -8.92 -15.79 12.59
N GLY A 57 -9.06 -14.47 12.80
CA GLY A 57 -8.31 -13.72 13.83
C GLY A 57 -6.80 -13.57 13.61
N MET A 58 -6.21 -14.11 12.57
CA MET A 58 -4.83 -13.83 12.22
C MET A 58 -4.79 -12.57 11.37
N ALA A 59 -4.25 -11.53 11.94
CA ALA A 59 -4.07 -10.22 11.31
C ALA A 59 -2.95 -10.24 10.24
N SER A 60 -2.95 -11.25 9.37
CA SER A 60 -2.03 -11.24 8.25
C SER A 60 -2.51 -10.21 7.22
N PRO A 61 -1.65 -9.30 6.79
CA PRO A 61 -1.92 -8.43 5.66
C PRO A 61 -1.95 -9.20 4.33
N LEU A 62 -1.52 -10.45 4.34
CA LEU A 62 -1.46 -11.35 3.20
C LEU A 62 -2.69 -12.27 3.24
N GLY A 63 -3.69 -12.00 2.42
CA GLY A 63 -4.87 -12.85 2.33
C GLY A 63 -4.57 -14.20 1.66
N GLU A 64 -5.37 -15.23 1.99
CA GLU A 64 -5.19 -16.60 1.49
C GLU A 64 -5.10 -16.67 -0.04
N VAL A 65 -5.91 -15.90 -0.75
CA VAL A 65 -5.88 -15.85 -2.23
C VAL A 65 -4.52 -15.33 -2.72
N LEU A 66 -3.99 -14.28 -2.10
CA LEU A 66 -2.67 -13.74 -2.45
C LEU A 66 -1.56 -14.75 -2.17
N LEU A 67 -1.60 -15.41 -1.01
CA LEU A 67 -0.62 -16.44 -0.65
C LEU A 67 -0.64 -17.59 -1.65
N GLY A 68 -1.81 -18.08 -2.03
CA GLY A 68 -1.94 -19.14 -3.04
C GLY A 68 -1.44 -18.76 -4.44
N GLU A 69 -1.59 -17.49 -4.84
CA GLU A 69 -1.02 -17.02 -6.12
C GLU A 69 0.50 -16.82 -6.04
N LEU A 70 1.04 -16.38 -4.89
CA LEU A 70 2.50 -16.30 -4.67
C LEU A 70 3.15 -17.69 -4.72
N GLU A 71 2.54 -18.68 -4.08
CA GLU A 71 3.03 -20.07 -4.10
C GLU A 71 3.10 -20.60 -5.54
N LYS A 72 2.02 -20.46 -6.32
CA LYS A 72 1.99 -20.86 -7.73
C LYS A 72 3.05 -20.16 -8.57
N ASN A 73 3.28 -18.87 -8.36
CA ASN A 73 4.29 -18.12 -9.09
C ASN A 73 5.70 -18.63 -8.75
N LEU A 74 5.97 -18.87 -7.46
CA LEU A 74 7.24 -19.43 -7.02
C LEU A 74 7.50 -20.83 -7.61
N GLU A 75 6.49 -21.71 -7.63
CA GLU A 75 6.57 -23.02 -8.26
C GLU A 75 6.88 -22.97 -9.76
N ARG A 76 6.36 -21.93 -10.46
CA ARG A 76 6.61 -21.72 -11.90
C ARG A 76 7.91 -20.96 -12.19
N GLY A 77 8.61 -20.49 -11.16
CA GLY A 77 9.76 -19.60 -11.32
C GLY A 77 9.39 -18.22 -11.86
N GLU A 78 8.15 -17.78 -11.65
CA GLU A 78 7.65 -16.48 -12.05
C GLU A 78 7.88 -15.45 -10.94
N GLN A 79 8.04 -14.19 -11.33
CA GLN A 79 8.26 -13.10 -10.38
C GLN A 79 6.96 -12.45 -9.93
N SER A 80 6.95 -11.94 -8.69
CA SER A 80 5.81 -11.25 -8.10
C SER A 80 6.19 -9.86 -7.60
N ILE A 81 5.30 -8.88 -7.77
CA ILE A 81 5.46 -7.54 -7.22
C ILE A 81 4.36 -7.29 -6.19
N LEU A 82 4.76 -7.05 -4.95
CA LEU A 82 3.86 -6.69 -3.86
C LEU A 82 3.92 -5.19 -3.58
N PHE A 83 2.79 -4.54 -3.75
CA PHE A 83 2.63 -3.14 -3.43
C PHE A 83 1.96 -2.94 -2.08
N VAL A 84 2.66 -2.28 -1.16
CA VAL A 84 2.13 -1.87 0.12
C VAL A 84 1.76 -0.39 0.05
N GLY A 85 0.47 -0.08 0.11
CA GLY A 85 -0.08 1.24 -0.20
C GLY A 85 0.36 2.38 0.73
N ARG A 86 0.98 2.10 1.87
CA ARG A 86 1.41 3.11 2.84
C ARG A 86 2.85 2.91 3.30
N ARG A 87 3.58 4.02 3.39
CA ARG A 87 4.90 4.09 4.02
C ARG A 87 4.72 4.10 5.55
N GLY A 88 5.51 3.29 6.26
CA GLY A 88 5.66 3.36 7.71
C GLY A 88 4.58 2.63 8.54
N TYR A 89 4.88 2.49 9.82
CA TYR A 89 4.04 1.91 10.87
C TYR A 89 2.82 2.78 11.21
N ASN A 90 1.97 3.11 10.24
CA ASN A 90 0.72 3.77 10.59
C ASN A 90 -0.30 2.71 11.05
N ASN A 91 -0.23 2.37 12.31
CA ASN A 91 -1.20 1.51 12.95
C ASN A 91 -2.56 2.22 12.99
N PHE A 92 -3.45 1.90 12.08
CA PHE A 92 -4.85 2.30 12.18
C PHE A 92 -5.68 1.13 12.67
N ALA A 93 -6.74 1.43 13.41
CA ALA A 93 -7.62 0.41 13.96
C ALA A 93 -8.74 0.08 12.97
N THR A 94 -8.88 -1.20 12.62
CA THR A 94 -9.96 -1.72 11.76
C THR A 94 -10.64 -2.88 12.45
N CYS A 95 -11.96 -2.96 12.33
CA CYS A 95 -12.73 -4.10 12.80
C CYS A 95 -12.65 -5.24 11.77
N THR A 96 -12.16 -6.41 12.18
CA THR A 96 -12.05 -7.56 11.28
C THR A 96 -13.40 -8.21 10.97
N LEU A 97 -14.43 -7.94 11.79
CA LEU A 97 -15.77 -8.47 11.56
C LEU A 97 -16.54 -7.69 10.50
N CYS A 98 -16.59 -6.35 10.62
CA CYS A 98 -17.39 -5.51 9.72
C CYS A 98 -16.57 -4.68 8.71
N GLY A 99 -15.23 -4.64 8.85
CA GLY A 99 -14.34 -3.86 8.00
C GLY A 99 -14.28 -2.37 8.35
N GLU A 100 -15.03 -1.91 9.38
CA GLU A 100 -15.03 -0.50 9.78
C GLU A 100 -13.64 -0.07 10.26
N THR A 101 -13.15 1.04 9.71
CA THR A 101 -11.89 1.66 10.13
C THR A 101 -12.18 2.89 10.97
N LEU A 102 -11.50 3.03 12.10
CA LEU A 102 -11.69 4.18 12.99
C LEU A 102 -11.16 5.45 12.31
N THR A 103 -12.08 6.33 11.95
CA THR A 103 -11.80 7.59 11.23
C THR A 103 -11.93 8.81 12.13
N CYS A 104 -11.29 9.90 11.72
CA CYS A 104 -11.42 11.20 12.38
C CYS A 104 -12.80 11.80 12.07
N PRO A 105 -13.57 12.26 13.08
CA PRO A 105 -14.89 12.85 12.85
C PRO A 105 -14.83 14.18 12.08
N HIS A 106 -13.69 14.86 12.06
CA HIS A 106 -13.52 16.16 11.40
C HIS A 106 -12.94 16.07 9.99
N CYS A 107 -12.09 15.06 9.74
CA CYS A 107 -11.33 14.94 8.49
C CYS A 107 -11.67 13.69 7.68
N SER A 108 -12.46 12.75 8.23
CA SER A 108 -12.80 11.46 7.61
C SER A 108 -11.60 10.59 7.20
N VAL A 109 -10.39 10.92 7.67
CA VAL A 109 -9.18 10.11 7.46
C VAL A 109 -9.01 9.11 8.60
N SER A 110 -8.37 7.99 8.34
CA SER A 110 -8.08 6.98 9.37
C SER A 110 -7.25 7.58 10.50
N LEU A 111 -7.64 7.30 11.74
CA LEU A 111 -6.87 7.66 12.92
C LEU A 111 -5.66 6.76 13.06
N THR A 112 -4.52 7.35 13.40
CA THR A 112 -3.26 6.63 13.64
C THR A 112 -3.09 6.35 15.12
N TYR A 113 -2.73 5.11 15.45
CA TYR A 113 -2.40 4.72 16.82
C TYR A 113 -0.98 5.16 17.18
N HIS A 114 -0.83 5.80 18.33
CA HIS A 114 0.45 6.16 18.93
C HIS A 114 0.57 5.52 20.31
N SER A 115 1.61 4.73 20.51
CA SER A 115 1.93 4.16 21.82
C SER A 115 2.70 5.17 22.68
N PHE A 116 2.50 5.11 24.01
CA PHE A 116 3.21 5.94 25.01
C PHE A 116 4.38 5.19 25.66
N GLY A 117 4.87 4.09 25.10
CA GLY A 117 5.94 3.29 25.68
C GLY A 117 6.62 2.37 24.66
N ARG A 118 7.44 1.44 25.15
CA ARG A 118 8.02 0.41 24.29
C ARG A 118 6.90 -0.44 23.69
N TYR A 119 6.82 -0.45 22.37
CA TYR A 119 5.92 -1.31 21.62
C TYR A 119 6.31 -2.78 21.83
N ASN A 120 5.38 -3.57 22.36
CA ASN A 120 5.51 -5.02 22.36
C ASN A 120 4.65 -5.60 21.23
N PRO A 121 5.26 -6.25 20.22
CA PRO A 121 4.51 -6.83 19.09
C PRO A 121 3.49 -7.90 19.49
N GLU A 122 3.71 -8.55 20.65
CA GLU A 122 2.84 -9.60 21.18
C GLU A 122 1.54 -9.04 21.78
N GLU A 123 1.52 -7.76 22.18
CA GLU A 123 0.35 -7.07 22.75
C GLU A 123 -0.48 -6.45 21.65
N ASN A 124 -1.29 -7.24 20.94
CA ASN A 124 -2.05 -6.77 19.77
C ASN A 124 -3.55 -6.57 20.01
N SER A 125 -4.06 -6.86 21.21
CA SER A 125 -5.47 -6.65 21.53
C SER A 125 -5.82 -5.16 21.70
N ALA A 126 -7.05 -4.77 21.34
CA ALA A 126 -7.53 -3.40 21.52
C ALA A 126 -7.49 -2.96 22.99
N ALA A 127 -7.75 -3.89 23.92
CA ALA A 127 -7.74 -3.64 25.35
C ALA A 127 -6.34 -3.32 25.89
N GLU A 128 -5.30 -3.98 25.39
CA GLU A 128 -3.91 -3.72 25.76
C GLU A 128 -3.41 -2.42 25.15
N ARG A 129 -3.70 -2.18 23.89
CA ARG A 129 -3.35 -0.92 23.22
C ARG A 129 -4.06 0.30 23.80
N ALA A 130 -5.28 0.14 24.33
CA ALA A 130 -5.99 1.21 25.01
C ALA A 130 -5.26 1.69 26.28
N LYS A 131 -4.51 0.81 26.95
CA LYS A 131 -3.72 1.14 28.15
C LYS A 131 -2.45 1.93 27.84
N HIS A 132 -1.88 1.74 26.66
CA HIS A 132 -0.54 2.21 26.30
C HIS A 132 -0.48 3.18 25.14
N GLY A 133 -1.63 3.70 24.65
CA GLY A 133 -1.63 4.62 23.54
C GLY A 133 -2.96 5.28 23.25
N MET A 134 -2.98 6.10 22.21
CA MET A 134 -4.18 6.79 21.74
C MET A 134 -4.22 6.85 20.22
N LEU A 135 -5.41 7.13 19.71
CA LEU A 135 -5.67 7.38 18.29
C LEU A 135 -5.56 8.88 18.01
N CYS A 136 -4.78 9.25 17.00
CA CYS A 136 -4.54 10.64 16.61
C CYS A 136 -4.82 10.87 15.13
N CYS A 137 -5.38 12.03 14.82
CA CYS A 137 -5.49 12.53 13.44
C CYS A 137 -4.30 13.43 13.13
N HIS A 138 -3.49 13.09 12.13
CA HIS A 138 -2.34 13.91 11.71
C HIS A 138 -2.73 15.16 10.90
N TYR A 139 -4.02 15.30 10.50
CA TYR A 139 -4.49 16.47 9.78
C TYR A 139 -4.95 17.59 10.70
N CYS A 140 -5.79 17.28 11.70
CA CYS A 140 -6.38 18.30 12.58
C CYS A 140 -5.93 18.19 14.03
N GLY A 141 -5.09 17.20 14.38
CA GLY A 141 -4.63 16.99 15.74
C GLY A 141 -5.67 16.36 16.69
N TYR A 142 -6.85 15.98 16.17
CA TYR A 142 -7.86 15.28 16.99
C TYR A 142 -7.27 14.02 17.62
N ARG A 143 -7.59 13.80 18.92
CA ARG A 143 -7.10 12.66 19.69
C ARG A 143 -8.25 12.02 20.45
N ARG A 144 -8.23 10.68 20.54
CA ARG A 144 -9.18 9.90 21.36
C ARG A 144 -8.53 8.63 21.88
N PRO A 145 -9.01 8.09 23.02
CA PRO A 145 -8.63 6.76 23.47
C PRO A 145 -9.02 5.68 22.43
N VAL A 146 -8.34 4.55 22.47
CA VAL A 146 -8.77 3.36 21.71
C VAL A 146 -10.08 2.85 22.32
N PRO A 147 -11.16 2.70 21.55
CA PRO A 147 -12.41 2.17 22.08
C PRO A 147 -12.27 0.67 22.39
N PRO A 148 -12.96 0.14 23.41
CA PRO A 148 -12.89 -1.27 23.79
C PRO A 148 -13.52 -2.21 22.73
N CYS A 149 -14.43 -1.67 21.93
CA CYS A 149 -15.11 -2.41 20.86
C CYS A 149 -15.34 -1.53 19.64
N CYS A 150 -15.67 -2.16 18.52
CA CYS A 150 -16.01 -1.47 17.29
C CYS A 150 -17.27 -0.61 17.47
N PRO A 151 -17.21 0.70 17.16
CA PRO A 151 -18.37 1.58 17.33
C PRO A 151 -19.52 1.26 16.36
N SER A 152 -19.25 0.58 15.24
CA SER A 152 -20.26 0.24 14.23
C SER A 152 -21.00 -1.06 14.53
N CYS A 153 -20.30 -2.13 14.93
CA CYS A 153 -20.92 -3.45 15.12
C CYS A 153 -20.84 -4.00 16.56
N GLY A 154 -20.21 -3.28 17.48
CA GLY A 154 -20.06 -3.70 18.89
C GLY A 154 -19.05 -4.83 19.12
N SER A 155 -18.39 -5.35 18.10
CA SER A 155 -17.42 -6.42 18.21
C SER A 155 -16.14 -5.95 18.92
N ASN A 156 -15.53 -6.83 19.71
CA ASN A 156 -14.21 -6.63 20.32
C ASN A 156 -13.04 -6.98 19.38
N LEU A 157 -13.34 -7.28 18.11
CA LEU A 157 -12.37 -7.68 17.08
C LEU A 157 -11.75 -6.45 16.36
N LEU A 158 -11.37 -5.42 17.13
CA LEU A 158 -10.58 -4.31 16.63
C LEU A 158 -9.11 -4.75 16.52
N GLN A 159 -8.57 -4.67 15.33
CA GLN A 159 -7.17 -4.93 15.06
C GLN A 159 -6.45 -3.67 14.60
N PHE A 160 -5.18 -3.57 14.98
CA PHE A 160 -4.32 -2.47 14.58
C PHE A 160 -3.48 -2.94 13.40
N VAL A 161 -3.93 -2.52 12.24
CA VAL A 161 -3.28 -2.90 10.98
C VAL A 161 -2.25 -1.83 10.64
N GLY A 162 -1.00 -2.12 10.91
CA GLY A 162 0.14 -1.37 10.44
C GLY A 162 0.96 -2.24 9.54
N CYS A 163 0.59 -2.30 8.27
CA CYS A 163 1.32 -3.08 7.29
C CYS A 163 2.50 -2.25 6.78
N GLY A 164 3.61 -2.23 7.53
CA GLY A 164 4.88 -1.76 7.00
C GLY A 164 5.54 -2.82 6.12
N THR A 165 6.33 -2.41 5.14
CA THR A 165 7.11 -3.32 4.28
C THR A 165 7.94 -4.30 5.08
N GLN A 166 8.46 -3.92 6.24
CA GLN A 166 9.23 -4.79 7.14
C GLN A 166 8.41 -5.94 7.72
N MET A 167 7.17 -5.67 8.13
CA MET A 167 6.27 -6.71 8.66
C MET A 167 5.89 -7.71 7.57
N VAL A 168 5.56 -7.22 6.37
CA VAL A 168 5.26 -8.07 5.21
C VAL A 168 6.46 -8.90 4.82
N GLU A 169 7.67 -8.32 4.80
CA GLU A 169 8.92 -9.03 4.52
C GLU A 169 9.17 -10.15 5.54
N SER A 170 8.99 -9.87 6.82
CA SER A 170 9.17 -10.87 7.88
C SER A 170 8.18 -12.02 7.75
N GLU A 171 6.93 -11.72 7.45
CA GLU A 171 5.89 -12.73 7.26
C GLU A 171 6.14 -13.58 6.00
N LEU A 172 6.51 -12.94 4.88
CA LEU A 172 6.88 -13.65 3.66
C LEU A 172 8.09 -14.57 3.87
N ASN A 173 9.11 -14.13 4.61
CA ASN A 173 10.27 -14.96 4.93
C ASN A 173 9.92 -16.18 5.79
N MET A 174 8.89 -16.07 6.66
CA MET A 174 8.40 -17.21 7.44
C MET A 174 7.59 -18.18 6.58
N LEU A 175 6.72 -17.66 5.71
CA LEU A 175 5.83 -18.48 4.88
C LEU A 175 6.55 -19.09 3.66
N PHE A 176 7.50 -18.37 3.10
CA PHE A 176 8.25 -18.76 1.91
C PHE A 176 9.77 -18.65 2.15
N PRO A 177 10.36 -19.49 3.01
CA PRO A 177 11.78 -19.39 3.38
C PRO A 177 12.75 -19.61 2.20
N GLN A 178 12.27 -20.19 1.09
CA GLN A 178 13.03 -20.39 -0.13
C GLN A 178 13.00 -19.19 -1.08
N ALA A 179 12.04 -18.26 -0.91
CA ALA A 179 11.86 -17.13 -1.80
C ALA A 179 12.90 -16.04 -1.55
N ARG A 180 13.45 -15.50 -2.62
CA ARG A 180 14.37 -14.35 -2.58
C ARG A 180 13.55 -13.08 -2.61
N ILE A 181 13.42 -12.41 -1.45
CA ILE A 181 12.61 -11.21 -1.29
C ILE A 181 13.48 -9.98 -1.40
N LEU A 182 13.12 -9.05 -2.28
CA LEU A 182 13.78 -7.77 -2.48
C LEU A 182 12.89 -6.63 -2.02
N ARG A 183 13.28 -5.94 -0.94
CA ARG A 183 12.52 -4.80 -0.43
C ARG A 183 13.02 -3.48 -1.00
N LEU A 184 12.05 -2.67 -1.53
CA LEU A 184 12.24 -1.32 -2.03
C LEU A 184 11.34 -0.33 -1.29
N ASP A 185 11.88 0.34 -0.31
CA ASP A 185 11.25 1.46 0.40
C ASP A 185 12.26 2.60 0.64
N ALA A 186 11.78 3.71 1.20
CA ALA A 186 12.62 4.87 1.45
C ALA A 186 13.77 4.60 2.42
N ASP A 187 13.60 3.62 3.33
CA ASP A 187 14.63 3.27 4.33
C ASP A 187 15.75 2.45 3.70
N THR A 188 15.44 1.68 2.66
CA THR A 188 16.41 0.81 1.95
C THR A 188 17.07 1.49 0.75
N THR A 189 16.62 2.67 0.34
CA THR A 189 17.04 3.39 -0.88
C THR A 189 17.61 4.77 -0.62
N GLY A 190 18.25 5.00 0.53
CA GLY A 190 18.82 6.29 0.92
C GLY A 190 19.85 6.89 -0.06
N GLN A 191 20.33 6.13 -1.04
CA GLN A 191 21.16 6.57 -2.15
C GLN A 191 20.46 6.28 -3.48
N LYS A 192 20.49 7.25 -4.41
CA LYS A 192 19.82 7.16 -5.72
C LYS A 192 20.27 5.94 -6.53
N ASP A 193 21.55 5.59 -6.45
CA ASP A 193 22.11 4.46 -7.19
C ASP A 193 21.66 3.08 -6.63
N ALA A 194 21.31 3.01 -5.34
CA ALA A 194 20.85 1.78 -4.72
C ALA A 194 19.47 1.32 -5.22
N PHE A 195 18.62 2.27 -5.62
CA PHE A 195 17.31 1.97 -6.17
C PHE A 195 17.41 1.31 -7.55
N ASP A 196 18.18 1.92 -8.47
CA ASP A 196 18.35 1.42 -9.83
C ASP A 196 19.07 0.06 -9.84
N THR A 197 20.06 -0.13 -8.98
CA THR A 197 20.76 -1.41 -8.82
C THR A 197 19.81 -2.52 -8.37
N LYS A 198 18.95 -2.26 -7.39
CA LYS A 198 17.97 -3.25 -6.90
C LYS A 198 16.92 -3.59 -7.96
N LEU A 199 16.43 -2.61 -8.71
CA LEU A 199 15.49 -2.87 -9.81
C LEU A 199 16.13 -3.70 -10.91
N GLU A 200 17.39 -3.44 -11.23
CA GLU A 200 18.12 -4.22 -12.22
C GLU A 200 18.35 -5.66 -11.76
N SER A 201 18.64 -5.87 -10.46
CA SER A 201 18.72 -7.19 -9.87
C SER A 201 17.39 -7.96 -10.01
N PHE A 202 16.26 -7.30 -9.76
CA PHE A 202 14.95 -7.92 -9.97
C PHE A 202 14.70 -8.25 -11.45
N ARG A 203 15.01 -7.36 -12.39
CA ARG A 203 14.90 -7.61 -13.84
C ARG A 203 15.71 -8.81 -14.30
N LYS A 204 16.86 -9.04 -13.70
CA LYS A 204 17.74 -10.20 -13.99
C LYS A 204 17.25 -11.51 -13.39
N GLY A 205 16.14 -11.51 -12.66
CA GLY A 205 15.62 -12.70 -11.99
C GLY A 205 16.41 -13.13 -10.75
N GLU A 206 17.17 -12.21 -10.14
CA GLU A 206 17.93 -12.47 -8.92
C GLU A 206 17.05 -12.44 -7.65
N ALA A 207 15.80 -11.98 -7.77
CA ALA A 207 14.79 -12.01 -6.72
C ALA A 207 13.45 -12.49 -7.28
N ASP A 208 12.69 -13.17 -6.44
CA ASP A 208 11.40 -13.78 -6.79
C ASP A 208 10.23 -12.87 -6.44
N ILE A 209 10.35 -12.12 -5.34
CA ILE A 209 9.33 -11.20 -4.85
C ILE A 209 9.93 -9.82 -4.66
N LEU A 210 9.39 -8.83 -5.37
CA LEU A 210 9.68 -7.42 -5.16
C LEU A 210 8.61 -6.81 -4.25
N LEU A 211 9.01 -6.38 -3.06
CA LEU A 211 8.14 -5.76 -2.07
C LEU A 211 8.43 -4.27 -1.95
N GLY A 212 7.43 -3.42 -2.14
CA GLY A 212 7.68 -2.00 -2.03
C GLY A 212 6.45 -1.11 -1.87
N THR A 213 6.72 0.19 -1.78
CA THR A 213 5.69 1.23 -1.71
C THR A 213 5.50 1.88 -3.10
N GLN A 214 4.95 3.08 -3.18
CA GLN A 214 4.67 3.79 -4.44
C GLN A 214 5.85 3.81 -5.45
N MET A 215 7.08 3.58 -4.99
CA MET A 215 8.26 3.58 -5.85
C MET A 215 8.28 2.40 -6.84
N VAL A 216 7.62 1.28 -6.52
CA VAL A 216 7.58 0.09 -7.39
C VAL A 216 6.42 0.10 -8.40
N THR A 217 5.53 1.11 -8.34
CA THR A 217 4.29 1.11 -9.15
C THR A 217 4.34 2.00 -10.39
N LYS A 218 5.33 2.88 -10.52
CA LYS A 218 5.37 3.86 -11.62
C LYS A 218 6.72 3.88 -12.33
N GLY A 219 6.66 3.84 -13.66
CA GLY A 219 7.82 4.09 -14.52
C GLY A 219 8.76 2.91 -14.69
N HIS A 220 8.33 1.71 -14.37
CA HIS A 220 9.13 0.50 -14.57
C HIS A 220 8.47 -0.41 -15.62
N ASP A 221 9.30 -0.91 -16.50
CA ASP A 221 8.96 -1.93 -17.49
C ASP A 221 9.75 -3.19 -17.09
N PHE A 222 9.02 -4.23 -16.68
CA PHE A 222 9.58 -5.49 -16.21
C PHE A 222 9.31 -6.60 -17.22
#